data_af14d7dea1eb7902a5e9290c4a0ebf7b
#
_entry.id   af14d7dea1eb7902a5e9290c4a0ebf7b
#
_cell.length_a   1.000
_cell.length_b   1.000
_cell.length_c   1.000
_cell.angle_alpha   90.00
_cell.angle_beta   90.00
_cell.angle_gamma   90.00
#
_symmetry.space_group_name_H-M   'P 1'
#
loop_
_entity.id
_entity.type
_entity.pdbx_description
1 polymer ?
#
loop_
_entity_poly.entity_id
_entity_poly.type
_entity_poly.pdbx_seq_one_letter_code
_entity_poly.pdbx_strand_id
1 'polypeptide(L)'
;TGPTPWLYNDKLRLNGVKLYLDGALGSRGAWLKEPYADDPGNTGLPLLSDTQLRNLMSRGALEDYQVAIHAIGDAANAELLSAIEELSESYHGDRRWRIEHAQIVSPEDIERFGEYGIIASVQPVHQTSDRTMAEARLGPDRLAGAYAWERLKNAGARLALGSDAPVESAN
;
A
#
# COMPACT_ATOMS: atom_id res chain seq x y z
N THR A 1 -3.62 2.51 24.94
CA THR A 1 -4.40 1.26 24.84
C THR A 1 -3.95 0.51 23.61
N GLY A 2 -3.12 -0.50 23.74
CA GLY A 2 -2.62 -1.32 22.65
C GLY A 2 -3.62 -2.35 22.10
N PRO A 3 -3.16 -3.31 21.30
CA PRO A 3 -3.96 -4.42 20.78
C PRO A 3 -4.68 -5.19 21.89
N THR A 4 -5.90 -5.66 21.61
CA THR A 4 -6.62 -6.49 22.56
C THR A 4 -6.09 -7.93 22.59
N PRO A 5 -6.25 -8.69 23.67
CA PRO A 5 -6.19 -10.14 23.60
C PRO A 5 -7.30 -10.67 22.68
N TRP A 6 -7.27 -11.97 22.39
CA TRP A 6 -8.38 -12.62 21.72
C TRP A 6 -9.65 -12.56 22.58
N LEU A 7 -10.77 -12.13 21.99
CA LEU A 7 -12.06 -11.93 22.61
C LEU A 7 -13.09 -12.91 22.03
N TYR A 8 -14.20 -13.13 22.74
CA TYR A 8 -15.34 -13.93 22.28
C TYR A 8 -14.94 -15.32 21.80
N ASN A 9 -14.25 -16.09 22.65
CA ASN A 9 -13.74 -17.44 22.32
C ASN A 9 -12.85 -17.43 21.08
N ASP A 10 -11.86 -16.54 21.08
CA ASP A 10 -10.87 -16.40 20.03
C ASP A 10 -11.41 -15.98 18.65
N LYS A 11 -12.56 -15.30 18.62
CA LYS A 11 -13.21 -14.88 17.38
C LYS A 11 -12.91 -13.44 16.97
N LEU A 12 -12.44 -12.61 17.89
CA LEU A 12 -12.19 -11.18 17.63
C LEU A 12 -10.89 -10.73 18.29
N ARG A 13 -10.09 -10.00 17.56
CA ARG A 13 -8.94 -9.29 18.08
C ARG A 13 -8.80 -7.93 17.37
N LEU A 14 -8.70 -6.85 18.14
CA LEU A 14 -8.27 -5.56 17.62
C LEU A 14 -6.74 -5.54 17.63
N ASN A 15 -6.11 -5.67 16.48
CA ASN A 15 -4.66 -5.86 16.37
C ASN A 15 -3.95 -4.85 15.46
N GLY A 16 -4.71 -4.05 14.71
CA GLY A 16 -4.14 -3.12 13.77
C GLY A 16 -5.02 -1.90 13.52
N VAL A 17 -4.43 -0.93 12.86
CA VAL A 17 -5.11 0.28 12.38
C VAL A 17 -4.93 0.39 10.88
N LYS A 18 -5.99 0.83 10.18
CA LYS A 18 -5.98 1.06 8.72
C LYS A 18 -5.98 2.56 8.44
N LEU A 19 -5.09 2.99 7.55
CA LEU A 19 -5.00 4.34 7.02
C LEU A 19 -5.18 4.31 5.50
N TYR A 20 -5.55 5.46 4.93
CA TYR A 20 -5.65 5.66 3.49
C TYR A 20 -4.75 6.84 3.11
N LEU A 21 -3.79 6.58 2.23
CA LEU A 21 -2.86 7.62 1.75
C LEU A 21 -3.32 8.23 0.43
N ASP A 22 -4.00 7.46 -0.42
CA ASP A 22 -4.57 7.95 -1.68
C ASP A 22 -5.89 7.26 -2.02
N GLY A 23 -6.41 7.49 -3.22
CA GLY A 23 -7.60 6.87 -3.75
C GLY A 23 -7.32 5.76 -4.77
N ALA A 24 -8.36 5.36 -5.52
CA ALA A 24 -8.29 4.27 -6.49
C ALA A 24 -7.80 4.75 -7.87
N LEU A 25 -7.14 3.85 -8.61
CA LEU A 25 -6.63 4.11 -9.96
C LEU A 25 -7.79 4.40 -10.95
N GLY A 26 -8.85 3.61 -10.89
CA GLY A 26 -10.00 3.73 -11.80
C GLY A 26 -10.69 5.08 -11.73
N SER A 27 -10.85 5.66 -10.55
CA SER A 27 -11.44 6.98 -10.34
C SER A 27 -10.45 8.14 -10.52
N ARG A 28 -9.21 7.88 -10.89
CA ARG A 28 -8.09 8.85 -10.96
C ARG A 28 -7.80 9.53 -9.61
N GLY A 29 -8.07 8.83 -8.52
CA GLY A 29 -7.73 9.30 -7.16
C GLY A 29 -6.40 8.77 -6.65
N ALA A 30 -5.83 7.74 -7.27
CA ALA A 30 -4.50 7.25 -6.92
C ALA A 30 -3.46 8.34 -7.18
N TRP A 31 -2.58 8.56 -6.21
CA TRP A 31 -1.56 9.62 -6.29
C TRP A 31 -0.34 9.14 -7.06
N LEU A 32 -0.15 9.73 -8.26
CA LEU A 32 0.89 9.37 -9.20
C LEU A 32 2.01 10.41 -9.24
N LYS A 33 3.25 9.97 -9.50
CA LYS A 33 4.42 10.82 -9.75
C LYS A 33 4.23 11.68 -11.01
N GLU A 34 3.61 11.09 -12.04
CA GLU A 34 3.33 11.72 -13.33
C GLU A 34 1.82 11.76 -13.59
N PRO A 35 1.31 12.73 -14.36
CA PRO A 35 -0.11 12.83 -14.67
C PRO A 35 -0.68 11.54 -15.29
N TYR A 36 -1.98 11.33 -15.11
CA TYR A 36 -2.71 10.28 -15.80
C TYR A 36 -2.57 10.44 -17.32
N ALA A 37 -2.36 9.35 -18.05
CA ALA A 37 -2.19 9.39 -19.50
C ALA A 37 -3.46 9.90 -20.21
N ASP A 38 -4.63 9.59 -19.67
CA ASP A 38 -5.92 9.99 -20.15
C ASP A 38 -6.53 11.22 -19.43
N ASP A 39 -5.73 11.88 -18.57
CA ASP A 39 -6.09 13.12 -17.87
C ASP A 39 -4.81 13.90 -17.49
N PRO A 40 -4.16 14.58 -18.46
CA PRO A 40 -2.84 15.17 -18.28
C PRO A 40 -2.75 16.32 -17.26
N GLY A 41 -3.86 16.79 -16.74
CA GLY A 41 -3.92 17.80 -15.67
C GLY A 41 -4.02 17.23 -14.27
N ASN A 42 -4.09 15.90 -14.13
CA ASN A 42 -4.41 15.22 -12.89
C ASN A 42 -3.34 14.21 -12.51
N THR A 43 -2.81 14.29 -11.30
CA THR A 43 -1.89 13.31 -10.70
C THR A 43 -2.54 12.54 -9.54
N GLY A 44 -3.86 12.66 -9.36
CA GLY A 44 -4.49 12.22 -8.10
C GLY A 44 -4.13 13.15 -6.95
N LEU A 45 -4.34 12.70 -5.73
CA LEU A 45 -3.98 13.49 -4.55
C LEU A 45 -3.76 12.62 -3.30
N PRO A 46 -2.85 13.02 -2.40
CA PRO A 46 -2.73 12.40 -1.10
C PRO A 46 -3.94 12.75 -0.22
N LEU A 47 -4.42 11.79 0.55
CA LEU A 47 -5.48 11.98 1.55
C LEU A 47 -4.92 12.39 2.92
N LEU A 48 -3.64 12.15 3.14
CA LEU A 48 -2.89 12.57 4.32
C LEU A 48 -1.70 13.40 3.88
N SER A 49 -1.40 14.45 4.63
CA SER A 49 -0.11 15.12 4.47
C SER A 49 1.00 14.23 5.01
N ASP A 50 2.24 14.49 4.56
CA ASP A 50 3.47 13.87 5.04
C ASP A 50 3.53 13.81 6.59
N THR A 51 3.34 14.93 7.25
CA THR A 51 3.35 15.04 8.71
C THR A 51 2.22 14.22 9.36
N GLN A 52 1.02 14.21 8.78
CA GLN A 52 -0.09 13.42 9.30
C GLN A 52 0.18 11.92 9.19
N LEU A 53 0.72 11.47 8.04
CA LEU A 53 1.08 10.08 7.82
C LEU A 53 2.07 9.60 8.88
N ARG A 54 3.20 10.28 9.04
CA ARG A 54 4.25 9.93 10.02
C ARG A 54 3.74 9.94 11.45
N ASN A 55 2.95 10.94 11.83
CA ASN A 55 2.37 11.03 13.17
C ASN A 55 1.43 9.86 13.47
N LEU A 56 0.55 9.48 12.53
CA LEU A 56 -0.37 8.37 12.72
C LEU A 56 0.37 7.02 12.74
N MET A 57 1.35 6.83 11.87
CA MET A 57 2.19 5.63 11.85
C MET A 57 3.00 5.49 13.14
N SER A 58 3.65 6.57 13.57
CA SER A 58 4.42 6.63 14.83
C SER A 58 3.54 6.29 16.02
N ARG A 59 2.34 6.86 16.09
CA ARG A 59 1.39 6.55 17.17
C ARG A 59 0.96 5.09 17.14
N GLY A 60 0.64 4.54 15.97
CA GLY A 60 0.31 3.12 15.82
C GLY A 60 1.45 2.21 16.29
N ALA A 61 2.69 2.55 15.90
CA ALA A 61 3.88 1.82 16.30
C ALA A 61 4.14 1.90 17.81
N LEU A 62 4.00 3.09 18.42
CA LEU A 62 4.17 3.31 19.84
C LEU A 62 3.17 2.53 20.70
N GLU A 63 1.95 2.36 20.21
CA GLU A 63 0.89 1.60 20.87
C GLU A 63 0.86 0.10 20.47
N ASP A 64 1.90 -0.41 19.78
CA ASP A 64 2.07 -1.80 19.33
C ASP A 64 0.99 -2.32 18.36
N TYR A 65 0.30 -1.43 17.64
CA TYR A 65 -0.57 -1.83 16.56
C TYR A 65 0.22 -2.17 15.30
N GLN A 66 -0.24 -3.17 14.55
CA GLN A 66 0.13 -3.29 13.15
C GLN A 66 -0.52 -2.13 12.37
N VAL A 67 0.26 -1.42 11.57
CA VAL A 67 -0.26 -0.33 10.74
C VAL A 67 -0.35 -0.81 9.30
N ALA A 68 -1.57 -0.75 8.75
CA ALA A 68 -1.88 -1.09 7.37
C ALA A 68 -2.30 0.16 6.62
N ILE A 69 -1.61 0.49 5.54
CA ILE A 69 -1.83 1.73 4.81
C ILE A 69 -2.17 1.43 3.34
N HIS A 70 -3.31 1.94 2.89
CA HIS A 70 -3.70 1.92 1.49
C HIS A 70 -2.79 2.86 0.69
N ALA A 71 -2.11 2.32 -0.31
CA ALA A 71 -1.32 3.06 -1.27
C ALA A 71 -1.39 2.37 -2.64
N ILE A 72 -2.05 3.02 -3.59
CA ILE A 72 -2.23 2.50 -4.96
C ILE A 72 -1.24 3.15 -5.91
N GLY A 73 -1.14 4.48 -5.92
CA GLY A 73 -0.26 5.21 -6.83
C GLY A 73 1.22 5.10 -6.47
N ASP A 74 2.07 5.30 -7.45
CA ASP A 74 3.52 5.23 -7.29
C ASP A 74 4.09 6.36 -6.41
N ALA A 75 3.48 7.55 -6.43
CA ALA A 75 3.83 8.62 -5.50
C ALA A 75 3.42 8.27 -4.06
N ALA A 76 2.23 7.69 -3.87
CA ALA A 76 1.77 7.24 -2.55
C ALA A 76 2.68 6.13 -2.00
N ASN A 77 3.03 5.14 -2.82
CA ASN A 77 3.96 4.08 -2.41
C ASN A 77 5.34 4.64 -2.05
N ALA A 78 5.90 5.55 -2.87
CA ALA A 78 7.20 6.17 -2.60
C ALA A 78 7.21 6.96 -1.28
N GLU A 79 6.17 7.76 -1.03
CA GLU A 79 6.02 8.52 0.21
C GLU A 79 5.88 7.61 1.43
N LEU A 80 5.06 6.55 1.32
CA LEU A 80 4.89 5.58 2.39
C LEU A 80 6.19 4.82 2.69
N LEU A 81 6.93 4.43 1.68
CA LEU A 81 8.24 3.79 1.84
C LEU A 81 9.23 4.72 2.56
N SER A 82 9.23 6.02 2.22
CA SER A 82 10.07 7.01 2.91
C SER A 82 9.66 7.19 4.39
N ALA A 83 8.36 7.16 4.68
CA ALA A 83 7.90 7.19 6.07
C ALA A 83 8.29 5.92 6.85
N ILE A 84 8.22 4.74 6.23
CA ILE A 84 8.64 3.46 6.85
C ILE A 84 10.15 3.49 7.14
N GLU A 85 10.96 3.93 6.18
CA GLU A 85 12.41 4.06 6.33
C GLU A 85 12.76 4.93 7.53
N GLU A 86 12.24 6.16 7.57
CA GLU A 86 12.48 7.11 8.67
C GLU A 86 12.02 6.54 10.03
N LEU A 87 10.82 5.96 10.10
CA LEU A 87 10.28 5.41 11.34
C LEU A 87 11.02 4.15 11.79
N SER A 88 11.63 3.40 10.88
CA SER A 88 12.42 2.22 11.20
C SER A 88 13.71 2.55 11.97
N GLU A 89 14.20 3.79 11.90
CA GLU A 89 15.30 4.28 12.73
C GLU A 89 14.92 4.36 14.22
N SER A 90 13.63 4.58 14.52
CA SER A 90 13.11 4.72 15.89
C SER A 90 12.38 3.49 16.38
N TYR A 91 11.66 2.81 15.51
CA TYR A 91 10.81 1.65 15.83
C TYR A 91 11.43 0.38 15.28
N HIS A 92 12.37 -0.19 16.03
CA HIS A 92 13.11 -1.38 15.63
C HIS A 92 12.29 -2.68 15.72
N GLY A 93 12.78 -3.73 15.06
CA GLY A 93 12.19 -5.06 15.03
C GLY A 93 11.16 -5.25 13.93
N ASP A 94 10.51 -6.42 13.90
CA ASP A 94 9.50 -6.75 12.91
C ASP A 94 8.17 -6.05 13.23
N ARG A 95 8.01 -4.83 12.74
CA ARG A 95 6.81 -4.01 12.91
C ARG A 95 5.66 -4.47 12.01
N ARG A 96 5.94 -5.35 11.03
CA ARG A 96 4.96 -5.82 10.05
C ARG A 96 4.24 -4.69 9.35
N TRP A 97 5.00 -3.64 8.97
CA TRP A 97 4.45 -2.58 8.14
C TRP A 97 3.75 -3.19 6.94
N ARG A 98 2.54 -2.75 6.67
CA ARG A 98 1.70 -3.37 5.65
C ARG A 98 1.18 -2.32 4.68
N ILE A 99 1.46 -2.53 3.40
CA ILE A 99 0.96 -1.71 2.31
C ILE A 99 -0.18 -2.47 1.64
N GLU A 100 -1.39 -1.90 1.72
CA GLU A 100 -2.56 -2.43 1.04
C GLU A 100 -2.54 -1.99 -0.41
N HIS A 101 -2.81 -2.91 -1.30
CA HIS A 101 -2.77 -2.83 -2.74
C HIS A 101 -1.35 -2.84 -3.31
N ALA A 102 -0.45 -1.91 -2.96
CA ALA A 102 0.88 -1.79 -3.56
C ALA A 102 0.79 -1.95 -5.10
N GLN A 103 -0.20 -1.28 -5.69
CA GLN A 103 -0.70 -1.62 -7.03
C GLN A 103 0.21 -1.08 -8.12
N ILE A 104 0.69 0.16 -7.96
CA ILE A 104 1.65 0.81 -8.85
C ILE A 104 2.86 1.17 -8.00
N VAL A 105 3.97 0.50 -8.26
CA VAL A 105 5.24 0.73 -7.54
C VAL A 105 6.31 1.02 -8.56
N SER A 106 6.95 2.17 -8.45
CA SER A 106 8.08 2.51 -9.34
C SER A 106 9.16 1.43 -9.27
N PRO A 107 9.76 1.05 -10.39
CA PRO A 107 10.79 0.01 -10.42
C PRO A 107 11.93 0.21 -9.41
N GLU A 108 12.32 1.45 -9.18
CA GLU A 108 13.36 1.84 -8.22
C GLU A 108 12.96 1.66 -6.75
N ASP A 109 11.66 1.62 -6.45
CA ASP A 109 11.13 1.48 -5.10
C ASP A 109 10.89 0.01 -4.68
N ILE A 110 10.93 -0.94 -5.62
CA ILE A 110 10.56 -2.34 -5.39
C ILE A 110 11.45 -3.01 -4.34
N GLU A 111 12.76 -2.79 -4.39
CA GLU A 111 13.73 -3.42 -3.48
C GLU A 111 13.51 -3.00 -2.01
N ARG A 112 13.00 -1.80 -1.77
CA ARG A 112 12.71 -1.27 -0.43
C ARG A 112 11.67 -2.10 0.34
N PHE A 113 10.77 -2.80 -0.36
CA PHE A 113 9.81 -3.70 0.29
C PHE A 113 10.51 -4.86 1.03
N GLY A 114 11.52 -5.46 0.43
CA GLY A 114 12.31 -6.51 1.06
C GLY A 114 13.23 -5.98 2.14
N GLU A 115 13.89 -4.86 1.89
CA GLU A 115 14.80 -4.21 2.81
C GLU A 115 14.17 -3.90 4.16
N TYR A 116 12.93 -3.41 4.17
CA TYR A 116 12.19 -3.07 5.39
C TYR A 116 11.20 -4.17 5.83
N GLY A 117 11.23 -5.36 5.22
CA GLY A 117 10.38 -6.49 5.60
C GLY A 117 8.89 -6.22 5.46
N ILE A 118 8.51 -5.41 4.48
CA ILE A 118 7.14 -4.92 4.29
C ILE A 118 6.23 -6.05 3.80
N ILE A 119 5.01 -6.09 4.33
CA ILE A 119 3.94 -6.95 3.83
C ILE A 119 3.21 -6.19 2.72
N ALA A 120 3.31 -6.68 1.49
CA ALA A 120 2.47 -6.23 0.38
C ALA A 120 1.17 -7.05 0.37
N SER A 121 0.07 -6.41 0.75
CA SER A 121 -1.26 -7.03 0.79
C SER A 121 -2.00 -6.75 -0.51
N VAL A 122 -1.95 -7.70 -1.41
CA VAL A 122 -2.30 -7.52 -2.82
C VAL A 122 -3.52 -8.34 -3.24
N GLN A 123 -4.15 -7.90 -4.32
CA GLN A 123 -5.30 -8.56 -4.91
C GLN A 123 -4.94 -9.04 -6.32
N PRO A 124 -4.52 -10.30 -6.49
CA PRO A 124 -4.08 -10.79 -7.80
C PRO A 124 -5.14 -10.67 -8.90
N VAL A 125 -6.41 -10.75 -8.54
CA VAL A 125 -7.54 -10.60 -9.47
C VAL A 125 -7.58 -9.21 -10.12
N HIS A 126 -7.17 -8.15 -9.41
CA HIS A 126 -7.13 -6.79 -9.95
C HIS A 126 -6.22 -6.67 -11.18
N GLN A 127 -5.15 -7.47 -11.27
CA GLN A 127 -4.28 -7.47 -12.46
C GLN A 127 -5.03 -7.84 -13.73
N THR A 128 -6.02 -8.72 -13.63
CA THR A 128 -6.82 -9.16 -14.78
C THR A 128 -8.05 -8.30 -15.00
N SER A 129 -8.75 -7.92 -13.94
CA SER A 129 -9.96 -7.10 -14.03
C SER A 129 -9.64 -5.66 -14.44
N ASP A 130 -8.52 -5.11 -14.01
CA ASP A 130 -8.13 -3.72 -14.24
C ASP A 130 -7.33 -3.49 -15.53
N ARG A 131 -6.90 -4.53 -16.22
CA ARG A 131 -5.91 -4.45 -17.30
C ARG A 131 -6.17 -3.29 -18.27
N THR A 132 -7.34 -3.26 -18.89
CA THR A 132 -7.65 -2.22 -19.88
C THR A 132 -7.73 -0.83 -19.28
N MET A 133 -8.26 -0.73 -18.06
CA MET A 133 -8.35 0.53 -17.32
C MET A 133 -6.95 1.02 -16.95
N ALA A 134 -6.10 0.15 -16.43
CA ALA A 134 -4.74 0.52 -16.02
C ALA A 134 -3.89 0.99 -17.21
N GLU A 135 -3.98 0.31 -18.37
CA GLU A 135 -3.34 0.75 -19.61
C GLU A 135 -3.79 2.15 -20.02
N ALA A 136 -5.08 2.45 -19.93
CA ALA A 136 -5.62 3.78 -20.26
C ALA A 136 -5.14 4.86 -19.27
N ARG A 137 -5.07 4.54 -17.96
CA ARG A 137 -4.68 5.49 -16.90
C ARG A 137 -3.19 5.81 -16.89
N LEU A 138 -2.35 4.81 -17.12
CA LEU A 138 -0.89 4.93 -16.98
C LEU A 138 -0.17 5.17 -18.30
N GLY A 139 -0.76 4.72 -19.40
CA GLY A 139 -0.04 4.61 -20.67
C GLY A 139 0.95 3.43 -20.69
N PRO A 140 1.44 3.03 -21.88
CA PRO A 140 2.25 1.82 -22.02
C PRO A 140 3.58 1.86 -21.28
N ASP A 141 4.20 3.04 -21.14
CA ASP A 141 5.56 3.19 -20.62
C ASP A 141 5.62 3.02 -19.08
N ARG A 142 4.50 3.15 -18.37
CA ARG A 142 4.44 3.07 -16.91
C ARG A 142 3.92 1.72 -16.38
N LEU A 143 3.66 0.76 -17.26
CA LEU A 143 3.11 -0.54 -16.86
C LEU A 143 4.12 -1.45 -16.15
N ALA A 144 5.42 -1.16 -16.26
CA ALA A 144 6.46 -2.00 -15.66
C ALA A 144 6.39 -2.10 -14.12
N GLY A 145 5.83 -1.09 -13.46
CA GLY A 145 5.60 -1.06 -12.01
C GLY A 145 4.17 -1.43 -11.60
N ALA A 146 3.27 -1.66 -12.57
CA ALA A 146 1.87 -1.96 -12.29
C ALA A 146 1.67 -3.45 -12.00
N TYR A 147 1.01 -3.76 -10.87
CA TYR A 147 0.71 -5.14 -10.46
C TYR A 147 1.95 -6.05 -10.44
N ALA A 148 3.08 -5.52 -10.02
CA ALA A 148 4.39 -6.17 -10.11
C ALA A 148 4.64 -7.20 -8.98
N TRP A 149 3.64 -8.05 -8.68
CA TRP A 149 3.64 -8.96 -7.53
C TRP A 149 4.84 -9.91 -7.49
N GLU A 150 5.23 -10.45 -8.64
CA GLU A 150 6.39 -11.33 -8.73
C GLU A 150 7.69 -10.58 -8.42
N ARG A 151 7.82 -9.35 -8.90
CA ARG A 151 9.00 -8.52 -8.62
C ARG A 151 9.08 -8.14 -7.14
N LEU A 152 7.96 -7.75 -6.52
CA LEU A 152 7.90 -7.50 -5.08
C LEU A 152 8.31 -8.74 -4.27
N LYS A 153 7.79 -9.92 -4.63
CA LYS A 153 8.16 -11.18 -3.99
C LYS A 153 9.66 -11.47 -4.14
N ASN A 154 10.21 -11.31 -5.34
CA ASN A 154 11.62 -11.57 -5.62
C ASN A 154 12.55 -10.59 -4.91
N ALA A 155 12.10 -9.37 -4.67
CA ALA A 155 12.79 -8.37 -3.85
C ALA A 155 12.71 -8.65 -2.33
N GLY A 156 11.98 -9.69 -1.91
CA GLY A 156 11.88 -10.10 -0.51
C GLY A 156 10.65 -9.58 0.24
N ALA A 157 9.72 -8.91 -0.43
CA ALA A 157 8.44 -8.55 0.18
C ALA A 157 7.65 -9.79 0.63
N ARG A 158 6.99 -9.70 1.77
CA ARG A 158 6.02 -10.71 2.20
C ARG A 158 4.69 -10.45 1.52
N LEU A 159 4.16 -11.40 0.74
CA LEU A 159 2.86 -11.24 0.10
C LEU A 159 1.73 -11.77 1.00
N ALA A 160 0.69 -10.95 1.17
CA ALA A 160 -0.61 -11.37 1.66
C ALA A 160 -1.62 -11.23 0.52
N LEU A 161 -2.43 -12.25 0.28
CA LEU A 161 -3.35 -12.30 -0.85
C LEU A 161 -4.80 -12.18 -0.38
N GLY A 162 -5.60 -11.39 -1.09
CA GLY A 162 -7.02 -11.18 -0.82
C GLY A 162 -7.80 -10.78 -2.05
N SER A 163 -9.10 -10.58 -1.91
CA SER A 163 -9.99 -10.10 -2.97
C SER A 163 -10.45 -8.66 -2.79
N ASP A 164 -10.17 -8.08 -1.62
CA ASP A 164 -10.73 -6.77 -1.23
C ASP A 164 -12.28 -6.75 -1.32
N ALA A 165 -12.90 -7.88 -0.93
CA ALA A 165 -14.37 -7.98 -0.97
C ALA A 165 -15.03 -6.81 -0.21
N PRO A 166 -16.07 -6.17 -0.76
CA PRO A 166 -16.88 -6.59 -1.90
C PRO A 166 -16.44 -6.01 -3.26
N VAL A 167 -15.25 -5.42 -3.38
CA VAL A 167 -14.74 -4.89 -4.66
C VAL A 167 -14.65 -6.02 -5.68
N GLU A 168 -14.06 -7.14 -5.27
CA GLU A 168 -14.06 -8.38 -6.03
C GLU A 168 -14.77 -9.49 -5.26
N SER A 169 -15.10 -10.57 -5.94
CA SER A 169 -15.72 -11.74 -5.29
C SER A 169 -14.78 -12.32 -4.22
N ALA A 170 -15.35 -12.73 -3.10
CA ALA A 170 -14.60 -13.40 -2.04
C ALA A 170 -14.19 -14.85 -2.36
N ASN A 171 -14.62 -15.39 -3.50
CA ASN A 171 -14.37 -16.78 -3.95
C ASN A 171 -13.18 -16.86 -4.88
#